data_34bc0cfe2b50dff8ddd7635e9271be42
#
_entry.id   34bc0cfe2b50dff8ddd7635e9271be42
#
_cell.length_a   1.000
_cell.length_b   1.000
_cell.length_c   1.000
_cell.angle_alpha   90.00
_cell.angle_beta   90.00
_cell.angle_gamma   90.00
#
_symmetry.space_group_name_H-M   'P 1'
#
loop_
_entity.id
_entity.type
_entity.pdbx_description
1 polymer ?
#
loop_
_entity_poly.entity_id
_entity_poly.type
_entity_poly.pdbx_seq_one_letter_code
_entity_poly.pdbx_strand_id
1 'polypeptide(L)'
;MNKVLAEEDLPMRVDNLTTVWTVLFTRPGRYHWMFQYYLRAEGLALSWVGTGRCLFSLDFSEADYEKVKGALLRAARAMKADGWWDGNASASDISKIIGKEMAWQMVARRLAR
;
A
#
# COMPACT_ATOMS: atom_id res chain seq x y z
N MET A 1 2.20 -13.89 8.49
CA MET A 1 2.47 -12.63 7.76
C MET A 1 2.16 -11.40 8.61
N ASN A 2 0.95 -11.20 9.12
CA ASN A 2 0.57 -9.98 9.88
C ASN A 2 1.45 -9.68 11.09
N LYS A 3 1.93 -10.72 11.79
CA LYS A 3 2.89 -10.55 12.89
C LYS A 3 4.18 -9.85 12.41
N VAL A 4 4.75 -10.31 11.31
CA VAL A 4 5.96 -9.72 10.74
C VAL A 4 5.72 -8.27 10.27
N LEU A 5 4.57 -8.01 9.62
CA LEU A 5 4.20 -6.65 9.21
C LEU A 5 4.11 -5.69 10.40
N ALA A 6 3.57 -6.15 11.53
CA ALA A 6 3.48 -5.35 12.75
C ALA A 6 4.84 -5.17 13.44
N GLU A 7 5.65 -6.23 13.54
CA GLU A 7 7.00 -6.17 14.13
C GLU A 7 7.93 -5.24 13.36
N GLU A 8 7.78 -5.17 12.05
CA GLU A 8 8.58 -4.28 11.19
C GLU A 8 7.95 -2.88 11.03
N ASP A 9 6.88 -2.58 11.74
CA ASP A 9 6.16 -1.31 11.66
C ASP A 9 5.78 -0.93 10.22
N LEU A 10 5.22 -1.89 9.49
CA LEU A 10 4.67 -1.69 8.17
C LEU A 10 3.18 -1.36 8.28
N PRO A 11 2.69 -0.28 7.65
CA PRO A 11 1.33 0.25 7.86
C PRO A 11 0.26 -0.52 7.09
N MET A 12 0.33 -1.83 7.13
CA MET A 12 -0.58 -2.70 6.39
C MET A 12 -0.82 -4.03 7.11
N ARG A 13 -1.92 -4.67 6.77
CA ARG A 13 -2.24 -6.03 7.16
C ARG A 13 -2.94 -6.75 6.02
N VAL A 14 -2.94 -8.05 6.06
CA VAL A 14 -3.71 -8.89 5.15
C VAL A 14 -4.83 -9.54 5.92
N ASP A 15 -6.06 -9.32 5.47
CA ASP A 15 -7.23 -9.99 5.98
C ASP A 15 -7.77 -10.98 4.95
N ASN A 16 -8.33 -12.08 5.42
CA ASN A 16 -8.91 -13.09 4.55
C ASN A 16 -10.20 -13.64 5.13
N LEU A 17 -11.08 -14.04 4.23
CA LEU A 17 -12.24 -14.88 4.50
C LEU A 17 -12.17 -16.07 3.56
N THR A 18 -11.78 -17.22 4.12
CA THR A 18 -11.45 -18.41 3.33
C THR A 18 -10.40 -18.13 2.23
N THR A 19 -10.76 -18.26 0.97
CA THR A 19 -9.89 -18.04 -0.20
C THR A 19 -9.87 -16.57 -0.69
N VAL A 20 -10.79 -15.74 -0.21
CA VAL A 20 -10.82 -14.31 -0.50
C VAL A 20 -9.90 -13.59 0.47
N TRP A 21 -9.01 -12.76 -0.05
CA TRP A 21 -8.11 -11.97 0.78
C TRP A 21 -7.94 -10.55 0.23
N THR A 22 -7.48 -9.68 1.07
CA THR A 22 -7.22 -8.28 0.70
C THR A 22 -6.09 -7.70 1.53
N VAL A 23 -5.43 -6.70 0.98
CA VAL A 23 -4.48 -5.86 1.71
C VAL A 23 -5.24 -4.65 2.25
N LEU A 24 -5.13 -4.42 3.55
CA LEU A 24 -5.68 -3.26 4.23
C LEU A 24 -4.54 -2.41 4.79
N PHE A 25 -4.64 -1.11 4.59
CA PHE A 25 -3.72 -0.17 5.21
C PHE A 25 -4.21 0.19 6.62
N THR A 26 -3.34 0.05 7.60
CA THR A 26 -3.66 0.25 9.02
C THR A 26 -3.49 1.70 9.48
N ARG A 27 -2.79 2.49 8.68
CA ARG A 27 -2.59 3.93 8.89
C ARG A 27 -2.93 4.66 7.59
N PRO A 28 -3.45 5.89 7.65
CA PRO A 28 -3.67 6.70 6.46
C PRO A 28 -2.33 7.07 5.82
N GLY A 29 -2.28 7.14 4.50
CA GLY A 29 -1.08 7.51 3.77
C GLY A 29 -1.41 8.01 2.37
N ARG A 30 -0.71 9.05 1.94
CA ARG A 30 -0.90 9.69 0.63
C ARG A 30 -0.44 8.80 -0.52
N TYR A 31 0.58 8.00 -0.27
CA TYR A 31 1.30 7.25 -1.30
C TYR A 31 1.02 5.75 -1.29
N HIS A 32 0.00 5.29 -0.59
CA HIS A 32 -0.37 3.87 -0.52
C HIS A 32 -0.61 3.24 -1.89
N TRP A 33 -1.10 4.01 -2.85
CA TRP A 33 -1.32 3.58 -4.23
C TRP A 33 -0.03 3.17 -4.95
N MET A 34 1.14 3.67 -4.50
CA MET A 34 2.44 3.29 -5.08
C MET A 34 2.81 1.85 -4.76
N PHE A 35 2.24 1.27 -3.71
CA PHE A 35 2.55 -0.10 -3.30
C PHE A 35 2.35 -1.13 -4.43
N GLN A 36 1.40 -0.90 -5.31
CA GLN A 36 1.19 -1.75 -6.49
C GLN A 36 2.41 -1.82 -7.43
N TYR A 37 3.21 -0.76 -7.53
CA TYR A 37 4.42 -0.75 -8.36
C TYR A 37 5.52 -1.60 -7.72
N TYR A 38 5.68 -1.50 -6.42
CA TYR A 38 6.61 -2.35 -5.66
C TYR A 38 6.21 -3.82 -5.75
N LEU A 39 4.92 -4.14 -5.66
CA LEU A 39 4.43 -5.50 -5.87
C LEU A 39 4.74 -6.02 -7.27
N ARG A 40 4.54 -5.20 -8.30
CA ARG A 40 4.87 -5.57 -9.69
C ARG A 40 6.36 -5.79 -9.89
N ALA A 41 7.22 -5.00 -9.25
CA ALA A 41 8.67 -5.20 -9.27
C ALA A 41 9.05 -6.55 -8.65
N GLU A 42 8.29 -7.04 -7.67
CA GLU A 42 8.43 -8.37 -7.06
C GLU A 42 7.71 -9.50 -7.82
N GLY A 43 7.17 -9.20 -9.00
CA GLY A 43 6.48 -10.16 -9.85
C GLY A 43 5.03 -10.44 -9.46
N LEU A 44 4.43 -9.65 -8.55
CA LEU A 44 3.07 -9.82 -8.09
C LEU A 44 2.18 -8.71 -8.65
N ALA A 45 1.43 -9.01 -9.70
CA ALA A 45 0.45 -8.09 -10.29
C ALA A 45 -0.91 -8.32 -9.62
N LEU A 46 -1.27 -7.48 -8.67
CA LEU A 46 -2.61 -7.44 -8.08
C LEU A 46 -3.49 -6.43 -8.81
N SER A 47 -4.81 -6.58 -8.66
CA SER A 47 -5.75 -5.50 -8.93
C SER A 47 -5.45 -4.33 -7.99
N TRP A 48 -6.16 -3.21 -8.13
CA TRP A 48 -5.88 -2.00 -7.36
C TRP A 48 -5.77 -2.29 -5.86
N VAL A 49 -4.59 -2.04 -5.26
CA VAL A 49 -4.32 -2.33 -3.85
C VAL A 49 -5.15 -1.42 -2.95
N GLY A 50 -5.79 -2.01 -1.95
CA GLY A 50 -6.65 -1.31 -0.99
C GLY A 50 -8.13 -1.26 -1.37
N THR A 51 -8.49 -1.62 -2.60
CA THR A 51 -9.88 -1.69 -3.06
C THR A 51 -10.23 -3.02 -3.71
N GLY A 52 -9.22 -3.80 -4.09
CA GLY A 52 -9.35 -5.07 -4.77
C GLY A 52 -9.47 -6.24 -3.81
N ARG A 53 -10.35 -7.17 -4.15
CA ARG A 53 -10.37 -8.51 -3.55
C ARG A 53 -9.50 -9.42 -4.37
N CYS A 54 -8.65 -10.17 -3.71
CA CYS A 54 -7.82 -11.18 -4.31
C CYS A 54 -8.39 -12.54 -3.97
N LEU A 55 -8.24 -13.50 -4.87
CA LEU A 55 -8.73 -14.86 -4.69
C LEU A 55 -7.56 -15.82 -4.84
N PHE A 56 -7.47 -16.77 -3.94
CA PHE A 56 -6.64 -17.94 -4.17
C PHE A 56 -7.47 -19.04 -4.84
N SER A 57 -6.96 -19.57 -5.93
CA SER A 57 -7.50 -20.77 -6.57
C SER A 57 -7.29 -21.98 -5.67
N LEU A 58 -8.13 -22.99 -5.82
CA LEU A 58 -7.95 -24.31 -5.16
C LEU A 58 -6.65 -25.01 -5.58
N ASP A 59 -6.10 -24.63 -6.73
CA ASP A 59 -4.84 -25.19 -7.25
C ASP A 59 -3.59 -24.54 -6.67
N PHE A 60 -3.74 -23.51 -5.82
CA PHE A 60 -2.61 -22.86 -5.14
C PHE A 60 -1.97 -23.82 -4.14
N SER A 61 -0.68 -24.05 -4.30
CA SER A 61 0.13 -24.83 -3.38
C SER A 61 0.67 -23.97 -2.22
N GLU A 62 1.16 -24.61 -1.17
CA GLU A 62 1.87 -23.92 -0.08
C GLU A 62 3.06 -23.10 -0.61
N ALA A 63 3.77 -23.62 -1.62
CA ALA A 63 4.87 -22.90 -2.26
C ALA A 63 4.40 -21.60 -2.95
N ASP A 64 3.20 -21.57 -3.52
CA ASP A 64 2.64 -20.38 -4.14
C ASP A 64 2.25 -19.35 -3.07
N TYR A 65 1.71 -19.78 -1.93
CA TYR A 65 1.48 -18.90 -0.78
C TYR A 65 2.75 -18.26 -0.28
N GLU A 66 3.83 -19.02 -0.13
CA GLU A 66 5.12 -18.47 0.32
C GLU A 66 5.70 -17.48 -0.70
N LYS A 67 5.53 -17.70 -2.00
CA LYS A 67 5.91 -16.72 -3.03
C LYS A 67 5.14 -15.41 -2.89
N VAL A 68 3.81 -15.48 -2.78
CA VAL A 68 2.96 -14.30 -2.61
C VAL A 68 3.31 -13.54 -1.34
N LYS A 69 3.45 -14.25 -0.22
CA LYS A 69 3.85 -13.70 1.07
C LYS A 69 5.22 -13.03 1.01
N GLY A 70 6.20 -13.69 0.39
CA GLY A 70 7.54 -13.16 0.20
C GLY A 70 7.54 -11.88 -0.64
N ALA A 71 6.80 -11.86 -1.75
CA ALA A 71 6.68 -10.69 -2.61
C ALA A 71 6.03 -9.51 -1.86
N LEU A 72 4.95 -9.74 -1.11
CA LEU A 72 4.30 -8.71 -0.29
C LEU A 72 5.27 -8.10 0.74
N LEU A 73 6.02 -8.93 1.45
CA LEU A 73 6.97 -8.45 2.46
C LEU A 73 8.14 -7.67 1.83
N ARG A 74 8.73 -8.17 0.74
CA ARG A 74 9.82 -7.47 0.06
C ARG A 74 9.36 -6.14 -0.50
N ALA A 75 8.20 -6.10 -1.16
CA ALA A 75 7.61 -4.86 -1.68
C ALA A 75 7.36 -3.83 -0.57
N ALA A 76 6.79 -4.26 0.57
CA ALA A 76 6.52 -3.37 1.69
C ALA A 76 7.81 -2.82 2.33
N ARG A 77 8.85 -3.64 2.45
CA ARG A 77 10.17 -3.23 2.95
C ARG A 77 10.85 -2.27 2.00
N ALA A 78 10.81 -2.53 0.69
CA ALA A 78 11.39 -1.64 -0.32
C ALA A 78 10.70 -0.26 -0.28
N MET A 79 9.38 -0.23 -0.25
CA MET A 79 8.63 1.01 -0.12
C MET A 79 8.93 1.76 1.18
N LYS A 80 9.22 1.03 2.29
CA LYS A 80 9.67 1.62 3.56
C LYS A 80 11.07 2.23 3.44
N ALA A 81 11.99 1.50 2.82
CA ALA A 81 13.37 1.96 2.61
C ALA A 81 13.42 3.24 1.77
N ASP A 82 12.54 3.37 0.79
CA ASP A 82 12.40 4.57 -0.05
C ASP A 82 11.64 5.71 0.64
N GLY A 83 11.12 5.50 1.86
CA GLY A 83 10.46 6.52 2.67
C GLY A 83 9.04 6.90 2.23
N TRP A 84 8.34 6.04 1.48
CA TRP A 84 7.01 6.32 0.96
C TRP A 84 5.86 5.99 1.91
N TRP A 85 6.12 5.36 3.05
CA TRP A 85 5.12 5.23 4.10
C TRP A 85 5.07 6.51 4.93
N ASP A 86 3.93 7.21 4.92
CA ASP A 86 3.72 8.46 5.66
C ASP A 86 3.66 8.21 7.17
N GLY A 87 4.74 7.91 7.81
CA GLY A 87 4.93 7.75 9.24
C GLY A 87 3.65 7.74 10.09
N ASN A 88 3.53 8.68 11.03
CA ASN A 88 2.39 8.81 11.95
C ASN A 88 1.40 9.94 11.56
N ALA A 89 1.38 10.35 10.29
CA ALA A 89 0.45 11.39 9.83
C ALA A 89 -1.00 10.95 10.00
N SER A 90 -1.83 11.81 10.61
CA SER A 90 -3.26 11.55 10.71
C SER A 90 -3.96 11.82 9.37
N ALA A 91 -5.17 11.27 9.19
CA ALA A 91 -5.97 11.56 8.00
C ALA A 91 -6.27 13.07 7.85
N SER A 92 -6.42 13.79 8.97
CA SER A 92 -6.62 15.24 8.98
C SER A 92 -5.36 16.00 8.52
N ASP A 93 -4.18 15.53 8.88
CA ASP A 93 -2.91 16.17 8.48
C ASP A 93 -2.66 15.97 6.98
N ILE A 94 -2.93 14.79 6.47
CA ILE A 94 -2.86 14.50 5.02
C ILE A 94 -3.84 15.38 4.24
N SER A 95 -5.07 15.51 4.70
CA SER A 95 -6.08 16.40 4.08
C SER A 95 -5.64 17.85 4.07
N LYS A 96 -5.04 18.35 5.15
CA LYS A 96 -4.49 19.72 5.23
C LYS A 96 -3.32 19.93 4.26
N ILE A 97 -2.42 18.96 4.15
CA ILE A 97 -1.29 19.02 3.21
C ILE A 97 -1.79 19.09 1.77
N ILE A 98 -2.72 18.18 1.41
CA ILE A 98 -3.32 18.17 0.06
C ILE A 98 -4.06 19.47 -0.21
N GLY A 99 -4.84 19.98 0.74
CA GLY A 99 -5.55 21.25 0.61
C GLY A 99 -4.62 22.44 0.37
N LYS A 100 -3.50 22.52 1.08
CA LYS A 100 -2.47 23.55 0.86
C LYS A 100 -1.84 23.46 -0.53
N GLU A 101 -1.49 22.26 -0.98
CA GLU A 101 -0.90 22.07 -2.30
C GLU A 101 -1.87 22.43 -3.42
N MET A 102 -3.14 22.05 -3.30
CA MET A 102 -4.18 22.44 -4.27
C MET A 102 -4.35 23.97 -4.32
N ALA A 103 -4.37 24.64 -3.16
CA ALA A 103 -4.45 26.10 -3.10
C ALA A 103 -3.24 26.76 -3.77
N TRP A 104 -2.02 26.29 -3.51
CA TRP A 104 -0.81 26.75 -4.15
C TRP A 104 -0.83 26.57 -5.68
N GLN A 105 -1.28 25.41 -6.15
CA GLN A 105 -1.41 25.17 -7.60
C GLN A 105 -2.43 26.11 -8.26
N MET A 106 -3.54 26.39 -7.59
CA MET A 106 -4.53 27.34 -8.11
C MET A 106 -3.97 28.77 -8.20
N VAL A 107 -3.22 29.21 -7.19
CA VAL A 107 -2.54 30.52 -7.19
C VAL A 107 -1.48 30.58 -8.30
N ALA A 108 -0.63 29.58 -8.39
CA ALA A 108 0.42 29.52 -9.42
C ALA A 108 -0.16 29.57 -10.84
N ARG A 109 -1.27 28.87 -11.10
CA ARG A 109 -1.96 28.93 -12.41
C ARG A 109 -2.57 30.30 -12.72
N ARG A 110 -2.99 31.07 -11.70
CA ARG A 110 -3.50 32.44 -11.90
C ARG A 110 -2.37 33.43 -12.19
N LEU A 111 -1.21 33.24 -11.59
CA LEU A 111 -0.04 34.12 -11.81
C LEU A 111 0.67 33.84 -13.13
N ALA A 112 0.51 32.64 -13.71
CA ALA A 112 1.09 32.24 -14.99
C ALA A 112 0.23 32.62 -16.22
N ARG A 113 -0.91 33.27 -16.00
CA ARG A 113 -1.78 33.83 -17.06
C ARG A 113 -1.60 35.35 -17.16
#